data_a4320ef16da2e6bef52cfaf7151b2ee7
#
_entry.id   a4320ef16da2e6bef52cfaf7151b2ee7
#
_cell.length_a   1.000
_cell.length_b   1.000
_cell.length_c   1.000
_cell.angle_alpha   90.00
_cell.angle_beta   90.00
_cell.angle_gamma   90.00
#
_symmetry.space_group_name_H-M   'P 1'
#
loop_
_entity.id
_entity.type
_entity.pdbx_description
1 polymer ?
#
loop_
_entity_poly.entity_id
_entity_poly.type
_entity_poly.pdbx_seq_one_letter_code
_entity_poly.pdbx_strand_id
1 'polypeptide(L)'
;MSLVLGLDSSTQSLSAVILDTEKGVVVANHSVNFGESLSHYNQPHGYDEAGARGEIHSNPLMWLEALDLLLAQMVSENIDFSQIKAVSGSGQQHGSVYLKANFNEALEGLTGQSDLKTQLTNCLSRLSSPIWMDSSTSKECAEIAHAVGGNEIVCLKSGSVAVERFTGPQIRKFAKTDPDSYAGTGTIHLVSSFFASILAGKTVAIDHGDGAGMNLMNLADLDWDQDLLSATAEGLAEKLPPCAPSDSKSGPINHYFVEKYGFSPSCETIIWSGDNPCSLIGMGAASPGKVVISLGTSDTLFAAMPAPRTDPNGFGHVFGNPAGGYMSLICFKNGSLAREAIKEKYGLSWDSFEKDALSQTPAGNNGAMMLPFYEPEITPAIDTEGPVFSSEHHYSSDEAVRAVLESQFLSMRTHSDWLGVSPSRIFITGGASENDGIAQVIANIFGVPVDRLDVPGSATIGAGMRAALGLGEDLDKLESKFSQPKKGRTLEPDPTACHIYNEVLPKYKAFLAEQFTS
;
A
#
# COMPACT_ATOMS: atom_id res chain seq x y z
N MET A 1 29.25 -7.76 -9.18
CA MET A 1 27.84 -8.10 -8.93
C MET A 1 27.39 -7.34 -7.69
N SER A 2 26.36 -6.52 -7.80
CA SER A 2 25.71 -5.88 -6.67
C SER A 2 24.35 -6.56 -6.48
N LEU A 3 24.34 -7.63 -5.64
CA LEU A 3 23.13 -8.35 -5.32
C LEU A 3 22.49 -7.75 -4.08
N VAL A 4 21.19 -7.49 -4.15
CA VAL A 4 20.38 -7.00 -3.03
C VAL A 4 19.16 -7.89 -2.84
N LEU A 5 18.71 -8.01 -1.60
CA LEU A 5 17.53 -8.80 -1.22
C LEU A 5 16.39 -7.85 -0.85
N GLY A 6 15.26 -8.00 -1.52
CA GLY A 6 13.98 -7.41 -1.14
C GLY A 6 13.08 -8.47 -0.53
N LEU A 7 12.49 -8.18 0.62
CA LEU A 7 11.50 -9.01 1.29
C LEU A 7 10.14 -8.30 1.31
N ASP A 8 9.04 -9.05 1.33
CA ASP A 8 7.69 -8.48 1.46
C ASP A 8 6.80 -9.37 2.33
N SER A 9 6.42 -8.85 3.50
CA SER A 9 5.46 -9.49 4.39
C SER A 9 4.05 -8.97 4.09
N SER A 10 3.38 -9.60 3.15
CA SER A 10 1.99 -9.33 2.81
C SER A 10 1.02 -10.02 3.78
N THR A 11 -0.29 -9.91 3.53
CA THR A 11 -1.32 -10.52 4.38
C THR A 11 -1.24 -12.04 4.41
N GLN A 12 -0.97 -12.68 3.27
CA GLN A 12 -1.06 -14.14 3.12
C GLN A 12 0.28 -14.84 2.88
N SER A 13 1.36 -14.07 2.70
CA SER A 13 2.67 -14.65 2.34
C SER A 13 3.83 -13.76 2.76
N LEU A 14 4.99 -14.38 2.87
CA LEU A 14 6.28 -13.70 2.89
C LEU A 14 7.01 -14.03 1.60
N SER A 15 7.36 -13.00 0.83
CA SER A 15 8.03 -13.13 -0.47
C SER A 15 9.45 -12.55 -0.41
N ALA A 16 10.33 -13.05 -1.28
CA ALA A 16 11.70 -12.59 -1.43
C ALA A 16 12.07 -12.43 -2.89
N VAL A 17 12.82 -11.39 -3.22
CA VAL A 17 13.42 -11.19 -4.53
C VAL A 17 14.91 -10.87 -4.39
N ILE A 18 15.76 -11.44 -5.24
CA ILE A 18 17.15 -11.03 -5.36
C ILE A 18 17.33 -10.28 -6.67
N LEU A 19 17.79 -9.05 -6.58
CA LEU A 19 18.09 -8.19 -7.73
C LEU A 19 19.60 -8.11 -7.97
N ASP A 20 20.04 -8.33 -9.21
CA ASP A 20 21.39 -7.93 -9.67
C ASP A 20 21.27 -6.53 -10.26
N THR A 21 21.65 -5.52 -9.47
CA THR A 21 21.47 -4.12 -9.86
C THR A 21 22.45 -3.67 -10.94
N GLU A 22 23.59 -4.34 -11.13
CA GLU A 22 24.49 -4.07 -12.25
C GLU A 22 23.87 -4.54 -13.58
N LYS A 23 23.35 -5.77 -13.61
CA LYS A 23 22.77 -6.36 -14.81
C LYS A 23 21.32 -5.92 -15.08
N GLY A 24 20.59 -5.47 -14.04
CA GLY A 24 19.18 -5.12 -14.15
C GLY A 24 18.30 -6.35 -14.35
N VAL A 25 18.53 -7.41 -13.59
CA VAL A 25 17.76 -8.66 -13.68
C VAL A 25 17.33 -9.15 -12.29
N VAL A 26 16.17 -9.79 -12.25
CA VAL A 26 15.73 -10.58 -11.11
C VAL A 26 16.45 -11.93 -11.17
N VAL A 27 17.25 -12.22 -10.14
CA VAL A 27 18.04 -13.45 -10.05
C VAL A 27 17.25 -14.59 -9.44
N ALA A 28 16.43 -14.28 -8.44
CA ALA A 28 15.59 -15.25 -7.74
C ALA A 28 14.31 -14.59 -7.24
N ASN A 29 13.24 -15.38 -7.17
CA ASN A 29 11.95 -14.98 -6.60
C ASN A 29 11.37 -16.19 -5.85
N HIS A 30 11.07 -16.02 -4.55
CA HIS A 30 10.56 -17.05 -3.68
C HIS A 30 9.40 -16.53 -2.86
N SER A 31 8.53 -17.42 -2.38
CA SER A 31 7.41 -17.06 -1.52
C SER A 31 6.99 -18.23 -0.63
N VAL A 32 6.63 -17.90 0.60
CA VAL A 32 6.01 -18.82 1.56
C VAL A 32 4.58 -18.34 1.80
N ASN A 33 3.59 -19.13 1.38
CA ASN A 33 2.19 -18.87 1.71
C ASN A 33 1.92 -19.35 3.15
N PHE A 34 1.35 -18.49 3.97
CA PHE A 34 1.13 -18.78 5.40
C PHE A 34 0.13 -19.92 5.61
N GLY A 35 -1.01 -19.88 4.90
CA GLY A 35 -2.04 -20.90 5.04
C GLY A 35 -1.61 -22.30 4.61
N GLU A 36 -0.83 -22.38 3.54
CA GLU A 36 -0.33 -23.64 2.99
C GLU A 36 0.86 -24.19 3.78
N SER A 37 1.86 -23.34 4.03
CA SER A 37 3.15 -23.78 4.61
C SER A 37 3.14 -23.82 6.14
N LEU A 38 2.27 -23.02 6.78
CA LEU A 38 2.21 -22.85 8.23
C LEU A 38 0.79 -23.10 8.78
N SER A 39 0.13 -24.13 8.25
CA SER A 39 -1.28 -24.46 8.55
C SER A 39 -1.56 -24.72 10.04
N HIS A 40 -0.54 -25.03 10.85
CA HIS A 40 -0.66 -25.23 12.30
C HIS A 40 -1.05 -23.95 13.09
N TYR A 41 -0.96 -22.77 12.45
CA TYR A 41 -1.50 -21.53 13.05
C TYR A 41 -3.01 -21.39 12.90
N ASN A 42 -3.66 -22.25 12.10
CA ASN A 42 -5.10 -22.18 11.78
C ASN A 42 -5.55 -20.85 11.18
N GLN A 43 -4.66 -20.17 10.48
CA GLN A 43 -4.91 -18.90 9.76
C GLN A 43 -4.72 -19.11 8.24
N PRO A 44 -5.69 -19.75 7.55
CA PRO A 44 -5.55 -20.14 6.15
C PRO A 44 -5.36 -18.95 5.19
N HIS A 45 -5.78 -17.78 5.60
CA HIS A 45 -5.61 -16.52 4.86
C HIS A 45 -4.56 -15.58 5.47
N GLY A 46 -3.75 -16.09 6.44
CA GLY A 46 -2.76 -15.30 7.16
C GLY A 46 -3.32 -14.47 8.32
N TYR A 47 -4.61 -14.60 8.62
CA TYR A 47 -5.28 -13.87 9.70
C TYR A 47 -6.42 -14.69 10.32
N ASP A 48 -6.95 -14.19 11.43
CA ASP A 48 -8.06 -14.74 12.18
C ASP A 48 -9.14 -13.66 12.37
N GLU A 49 -10.41 -14.06 12.18
CA GLU A 49 -11.61 -13.26 12.44
C GLU A 49 -12.23 -13.60 13.83
N ALA A 50 -11.48 -14.28 14.71
CA ALA A 50 -11.99 -14.84 15.97
C ALA A 50 -12.29 -13.80 17.06
N GLY A 51 -12.13 -12.52 16.78
CA GLY A 51 -12.40 -11.44 17.72
C GLY A 51 -13.84 -10.94 17.72
N ALA A 52 -14.07 -9.74 18.31
CA ALA A 52 -15.32 -9.01 18.16
C ALA A 52 -15.55 -8.63 16.69
N ARG A 53 -16.79 -8.24 16.36
CA ARG A 53 -17.13 -7.86 14.98
C ARG A 53 -16.15 -6.81 14.43
N GLY A 54 -15.52 -7.14 13.32
CA GLY A 54 -14.54 -6.29 12.63
C GLY A 54 -13.11 -6.41 13.17
N GLU A 55 -12.84 -7.22 14.18
CA GLU A 55 -11.47 -7.53 14.62
C GLU A 55 -10.84 -8.56 13.68
N ILE A 56 -9.71 -8.18 13.09
CA ILE A 56 -8.94 -9.05 12.18
C ILE A 56 -7.46 -8.95 12.54
N HIS A 57 -6.91 -10.08 13.00
CA HIS A 57 -5.56 -10.15 13.54
C HIS A 57 -4.74 -11.27 12.88
N SER A 58 -3.45 -11.06 12.78
CA SER A 58 -2.45 -12.08 12.45
C SER A 58 -1.64 -12.48 13.68
N ASN A 59 -1.00 -13.64 13.59
CA ASN A 59 -0.07 -14.11 14.63
C ASN A 59 1.36 -13.68 14.26
N PRO A 60 2.03 -12.79 15.01
CA PRO A 60 3.39 -12.35 14.70
C PRO A 60 4.44 -13.49 14.76
N LEU A 61 4.18 -14.57 15.50
CA LEU A 61 5.07 -15.74 15.52
C LEU A 61 5.04 -16.51 14.19
N MET A 62 3.92 -16.47 13.48
CA MET A 62 3.81 -17.04 12.13
C MET A 62 4.75 -16.32 11.16
N TRP A 63 4.84 -14.99 11.27
CA TRP A 63 5.75 -14.20 10.43
C TRP A 63 7.22 -14.55 10.68
N LEU A 64 7.62 -14.78 11.96
CA LEU A 64 8.97 -15.22 12.31
C LEU A 64 9.31 -16.58 11.72
N GLU A 65 8.38 -17.53 11.83
CA GLU A 65 8.53 -18.87 11.28
C GLU A 65 8.58 -18.86 9.76
N ALA A 66 7.77 -17.99 9.13
CA ALA A 66 7.80 -17.79 7.69
C ALA A 66 9.15 -17.25 7.19
N LEU A 67 9.79 -16.34 7.93
CA LEU A 67 11.11 -15.81 7.56
C LEU A 67 12.18 -16.92 7.61
N ASP A 68 12.19 -17.70 8.67
CA ASP A 68 13.12 -18.82 8.77
C ASP A 68 12.87 -19.87 7.67
N LEU A 69 11.62 -20.18 7.38
CA LEU A 69 11.26 -21.14 6.34
C LEU A 69 11.66 -20.64 4.94
N LEU A 70 11.37 -19.39 4.62
CA LEU A 70 11.70 -18.77 3.33
C LEU A 70 13.21 -18.79 3.08
N LEU A 71 14.01 -18.34 4.05
CA LEU A 71 15.47 -18.32 3.91
C LEU A 71 16.05 -19.74 3.83
N ALA A 72 15.52 -20.69 4.60
CA ALA A 72 15.94 -22.10 4.52
C ALA A 72 15.64 -22.72 3.15
N GLN A 73 14.47 -22.43 2.55
CA GLN A 73 14.12 -22.86 1.20
C GLN A 73 15.12 -22.29 0.17
N MET A 74 15.41 -21.00 0.26
CA MET A 74 16.36 -20.35 -0.66
C MET A 74 17.77 -20.96 -0.54
N VAL A 75 18.25 -21.29 0.66
CA VAL A 75 19.53 -22.02 0.86
C VAL A 75 19.46 -23.39 0.20
N SER A 76 18.36 -24.14 0.36
CA SER A 76 18.20 -25.48 -0.24
C SER A 76 18.21 -25.45 -1.78
N GLU A 77 17.88 -24.32 -2.37
CA GLU A 77 17.94 -24.06 -3.82
C GLU A 77 19.29 -23.45 -4.27
N ASN A 78 20.29 -23.52 -3.41
CA ASN A 78 21.67 -23.06 -3.64
C ASN A 78 21.80 -21.54 -3.81
N ILE A 79 20.95 -20.74 -3.20
CA ILE A 79 21.16 -19.29 -3.12
C ILE A 79 22.34 -19.00 -2.18
N ASP A 80 23.31 -18.28 -2.69
CA ASP A 80 24.50 -17.87 -1.92
C ASP A 80 24.29 -16.47 -1.30
N PHE A 81 23.80 -16.44 -0.06
CA PHE A 81 23.56 -15.21 0.68
C PHE A 81 24.85 -14.42 1.00
N SER A 82 26.04 -15.02 0.91
CA SER A 82 27.31 -14.31 1.12
C SER A 82 27.55 -13.21 0.09
N GLN A 83 26.87 -13.28 -1.05
CA GLN A 83 26.96 -12.29 -2.14
C GLN A 83 26.00 -11.09 -1.96
N ILE A 84 25.02 -11.20 -1.06
CA ILE A 84 24.04 -10.14 -0.82
C ILE A 84 24.70 -8.97 -0.09
N LYS A 85 24.59 -7.77 -0.66
CA LYS A 85 25.21 -6.54 -0.13
C LYS A 85 24.31 -5.77 0.82
N ALA A 86 23.00 -5.80 0.56
CA ALA A 86 22.01 -5.19 1.42
C ALA A 86 20.68 -5.93 1.37
N VAL A 87 19.92 -5.80 2.44
CA VAL A 87 18.53 -6.27 2.56
C VAL A 87 17.63 -5.13 3.03
N SER A 88 16.48 -5.00 2.40
CA SER A 88 15.36 -4.16 2.85
C SER A 88 14.05 -4.91 2.66
N GLY A 89 12.95 -4.30 3.09
CA GLY A 89 11.67 -4.97 2.98
C GLY A 89 10.48 -4.04 2.90
N SER A 90 9.37 -4.71 2.67
CA SER A 90 8.00 -4.21 2.64
C SER A 90 7.18 -4.99 3.67
N GLY A 91 6.27 -4.31 4.36
CA GLY A 91 5.30 -4.94 5.24
C GLY A 91 3.90 -4.43 4.95
N GLN A 92 2.87 -5.29 5.13
CA GLN A 92 1.49 -4.84 5.06
C GLN A 92 1.29 -3.62 5.96
N GLN A 93 0.77 -2.53 5.40
CA GLN A 93 0.63 -1.28 6.15
C GLN A 93 -0.33 -1.42 7.33
N HIS A 94 -0.17 -0.56 8.33
CA HIS A 94 -1.01 -0.41 9.52
C HIS A 94 -0.91 -1.55 10.54
N GLY A 95 -0.49 -2.75 10.14
CA GLY A 95 -0.31 -3.88 11.06
C GLY A 95 0.74 -3.57 12.13
N SER A 96 0.45 -3.91 13.41
CA SER A 96 1.30 -3.53 14.54
C SER A 96 1.63 -4.68 15.47
N VAL A 97 2.86 -4.68 15.99
CA VAL A 97 3.40 -5.68 16.90
C VAL A 97 3.78 -5.02 18.22
N TYR A 98 3.34 -5.61 19.32
CA TYR A 98 3.51 -5.06 20.66
C TYR A 98 4.52 -5.91 21.43
N LEU A 99 5.60 -5.30 21.90
CA LEU A 99 6.79 -5.99 22.39
C LEU A 99 7.15 -5.51 23.78
N LYS A 100 7.62 -6.41 24.64
CA LYS A 100 8.10 -6.12 25.97
C LYS A 100 9.46 -5.42 25.93
N ALA A 101 9.86 -4.83 27.05
CA ALA A 101 11.13 -4.12 27.18
C ALA A 101 12.38 -4.97 26.91
N ASN A 102 12.30 -6.30 27.05
CA ASN A 102 13.40 -7.23 26.79
C ASN A 102 13.63 -7.51 25.30
N PHE A 103 12.86 -6.93 24.39
CA PHE A 103 12.96 -7.24 22.94
C PHE A 103 14.34 -6.92 22.37
N ASN A 104 14.90 -5.75 22.68
CA ASN A 104 16.22 -5.37 22.18
C ASN A 104 17.33 -6.30 22.68
N GLU A 105 17.30 -6.69 23.96
CA GLU A 105 18.23 -7.65 24.55
C GLU A 105 18.10 -9.04 23.85
N ALA A 106 16.86 -9.46 23.58
CA ALA A 106 16.61 -10.72 22.89
C ALA A 106 17.13 -10.69 21.44
N LEU A 107 17.02 -9.55 20.73
CA LEU A 107 17.58 -9.38 19.39
C LEU A 107 19.10 -9.47 19.37
N GLU A 108 19.76 -8.83 20.33
CA GLU A 108 21.22 -8.89 20.50
C GLU A 108 21.70 -10.30 20.85
N GLY A 109 20.88 -11.08 21.55
CA GLY A 109 21.17 -12.45 21.98
C GLY A 109 20.79 -13.54 20.99
N LEU A 110 20.26 -13.22 19.81
CA LEU A 110 19.88 -14.22 18.80
C LEU A 110 21.08 -15.07 18.36
N THR A 111 20.89 -16.39 18.26
CA THR A 111 21.92 -17.32 17.79
C THR A 111 21.38 -18.25 16.70
N GLY A 112 22.20 -18.69 15.77
CA GLY A 112 21.82 -19.62 14.71
C GLY A 112 21.43 -21.03 15.19
N GLN A 113 21.55 -21.30 16.49
CA GLN A 113 21.30 -22.65 17.09
C GLN A 113 19.81 -22.98 17.28
N SER A 114 18.93 -21.97 17.27
CA SER A 114 17.48 -22.12 17.40
C SER A 114 16.77 -21.28 16.34
N ASP A 115 15.44 -21.43 16.19
CA ASP A 115 14.64 -20.62 15.29
C ASP A 115 14.21 -19.28 15.94
N LEU A 116 13.84 -18.30 15.10
CA LEU A 116 13.42 -16.96 15.54
C LEU A 116 12.20 -17.01 16.46
N LYS A 117 11.21 -17.84 16.11
CA LYS A 117 9.98 -17.99 16.89
C LYS A 117 10.28 -18.41 18.32
N THR A 118 11.12 -19.46 18.50
CA THR A 118 11.50 -19.95 19.84
C THR A 118 12.20 -18.89 20.65
N GLN A 119 13.13 -18.15 20.05
CA GLN A 119 13.93 -17.14 20.75
C GLN A 119 13.13 -15.86 21.08
N LEU A 120 12.14 -15.48 20.28
CA LEU A 120 11.40 -14.21 20.41
C LEU A 120 9.98 -14.37 20.99
N THR A 121 9.47 -15.59 21.19
CA THR A 121 8.10 -15.83 21.72
C THR A 121 7.82 -15.03 23.00
N ASN A 122 8.77 -14.97 23.92
CA ASN A 122 8.61 -14.32 25.21
C ASN A 122 8.68 -12.78 25.15
N CYS A 123 9.01 -12.21 23.99
CA CYS A 123 9.11 -10.77 23.80
C CYS A 123 7.76 -10.11 23.47
N LEU A 124 6.73 -10.88 23.14
CA LEU A 124 5.41 -10.32 22.84
C LEU A 124 4.68 -9.91 24.10
N SER A 125 4.18 -8.68 24.18
CA SER A 125 3.25 -8.20 25.19
C SER A 125 1.80 -8.42 24.78
N ARG A 126 1.52 -8.48 23.47
CA ARG A 126 0.26 -8.86 22.85
C ARG A 126 0.52 -9.97 21.85
N LEU A 127 -0.22 -11.09 21.95
CA LEU A 127 0.03 -12.30 21.16
C LEU A 127 -0.56 -12.24 19.75
N SER A 128 -1.39 -11.25 19.45
CA SER A 128 -1.99 -11.04 18.15
C SER A 128 -1.76 -9.61 17.67
N SER A 129 -1.56 -9.47 16.37
CA SER A 129 -1.33 -8.19 15.70
C SER A 129 -2.57 -7.79 14.91
N PRO A 130 -3.22 -6.66 15.21
CA PRO A 130 -4.25 -6.13 14.32
C PRO A 130 -3.60 -5.81 12.98
N ILE A 131 -4.33 -6.04 11.88
CA ILE A 131 -3.86 -5.80 10.52
C ILE A 131 -4.78 -4.80 9.81
N TRP A 132 -4.41 -4.40 8.59
CA TRP A 132 -5.13 -3.38 7.79
C TRP A 132 -6.62 -3.68 7.53
N MET A 133 -7.06 -4.92 7.69
CA MET A 133 -8.47 -5.32 7.53
C MET A 133 -9.31 -5.08 8.79
N ASP A 134 -8.68 -4.76 9.93
CA ASP A 134 -9.40 -4.52 11.18
C ASP A 134 -10.18 -3.19 11.12
N SER A 135 -11.50 -3.29 11.29
CA SER A 135 -12.43 -2.15 11.24
C SER A 135 -13.12 -1.90 12.60
N SER A 136 -12.53 -2.38 13.67
CA SER A 136 -13.18 -2.45 14.98
C SER A 136 -13.01 -1.21 15.87
N THR A 137 -12.35 -0.15 15.39
CA THR A 137 -11.92 1.00 16.19
C THR A 137 -12.62 2.32 15.84
N SER A 138 -13.84 2.29 15.27
CA SER A 138 -14.60 3.50 14.91
C SER A 138 -14.78 4.46 16.09
N LYS A 139 -14.99 3.91 17.31
CA LYS A 139 -15.10 4.70 18.52
C LYS A 139 -13.79 5.41 18.87
N GLU A 140 -12.69 4.72 18.76
CA GLU A 140 -11.34 5.22 19.02
C GLU A 140 -10.95 6.30 18.02
N CYS A 141 -11.33 6.15 16.74
CA CYS A 141 -11.19 7.19 15.71
C CYS A 141 -11.92 8.47 16.12
N ALA A 142 -13.20 8.36 16.52
CA ALA A 142 -13.99 9.51 16.95
C ALA A 142 -13.39 10.18 18.21
N GLU A 143 -12.89 9.40 19.16
CA GLU A 143 -12.28 9.90 20.39
C GLU A 143 -10.97 10.65 20.10
N ILE A 144 -10.10 10.13 19.23
CA ILE A 144 -8.84 10.80 18.82
C ILE A 144 -9.18 12.09 18.09
N ALA A 145 -10.06 12.02 17.08
CA ALA A 145 -10.46 13.19 16.31
C ALA A 145 -11.04 14.29 17.22
N HIS A 146 -11.93 13.93 18.14
CA HIS A 146 -12.50 14.89 19.11
C HIS A 146 -11.41 15.55 19.98
N ALA A 147 -10.45 14.77 20.46
CA ALA A 147 -9.39 15.27 21.35
C ALA A 147 -8.46 16.30 20.68
N VAL A 148 -8.24 16.19 19.36
CA VAL A 148 -7.37 17.11 18.61
C VAL A 148 -8.11 18.21 17.87
N GLY A 149 -9.46 18.23 17.93
CA GLY A 149 -10.28 19.29 17.35
C GLY A 149 -11.00 18.94 16.04
N GLY A 150 -11.03 17.67 15.65
CA GLY A 150 -11.79 17.15 14.52
C GLY A 150 -10.98 16.33 13.51
N ASN A 151 -11.67 15.58 12.66
CA ASN A 151 -11.03 14.76 11.62
C ASN A 151 -10.21 15.59 10.62
N GLU A 152 -10.62 16.83 10.35
CA GLU A 152 -9.87 17.74 9.48
C GLU A 152 -8.48 18.05 10.07
N ILE A 153 -8.39 18.18 11.39
CA ILE A 153 -7.11 18.42 12.07
C ILE A 153 -6.24 17.16 12.05
N VAL A 154 -6.84 15.97 12.27
CA VAL A 154 -6.10 14.70 12.12
C VAL A 154 -5.54 14.59 10.71
N CYS A 155 -6.36 14.86 9.68
CA CYS A 155 -5.96 14.80 8.28
C CYS A 155 -4.85 15.81 7.96
N LEU A 156 -5.00 17.06 8.40
CA LEU A 156 -3.99 18.11 8.16
C LEU A 156 -2.64 17.75 8.78
N LYS A 157 -2.63 17.17 9.99
CA LYS A 157 -1.41 16.75 10.69
C LYS A 157 -0.80 15.49 10.11
N SER A 158 -1.60 14.43 9.95
CA SER A 158 -1.08 13.08 9.66
C SER A 158 -1.28 12.60 8.22
N GLY A 159 -1.96 13.38 7.37
CA GLY A 159 -2.19 13.01 5.96
C GLY A 159 -3.44 12.18 5.70
N SER A 160 -4.16 11.81 6.75
CA SER A 160 -5.39 11.01 6.65
C SER A 160 -6.33 11.37 7.79
N VAL A 161 -7.63 11.31 7.56
CA VAL A 161 -8.61 11.31 8.66
C VAL A 161 -8.33 10.12 9.58
N ALA A 162 -8.91 10.10 10.78
CA ALA A 162 -8.84 8.93 11.64
C ALA A 162 -9.55 7.74 10.96
N VAL A 163 -8.84 6.65 10.74
CA VAL A 163 -9.33 5.44 10.04
C VAL A 163 -9.14 4.23 10.94
N GLU A 164 -10.12 3.35 11.00
CA GLU A 164 -10.19 2.23 11.96
C GLU A 164 -8.97 1.31 11.89
N ARG A 165 -8.50 1.02 10.68
CA ARG A 165 -7.35 0.13 10.47
C ARG A 165 -6.00 0.74 10.84
N PHE A 166 -5.91 2.07 11.01
CA PHE A 166 -4.64 2.73 11.30
C PHE A 166 -4.17 2.45 12.72
N THR A 167 -2.87 2.43 12.89
CA THR A 167 -2.21 1.95 14.12
C THR A 167 -2.55 2.78 15.36
N GLY A 168 -2.75 4.10 15.22
CA GLY A 168 -3.14 4.97 16.34
C GLY A 168 -4.46 4.53 17.00
N PRO A 169 -5.58 4.45 16.27
CA PRO A 169 -6.84 3.91 16.78
C PRO A 169 -6.71 2.49 17.36
N GLN A 170 -5.92 1.61 16.74
CA GLN A 170 -5.66 0.25 17.25
C GLN A 170 -4.91 0.27 18.59
N ILE A 171 -3.90 1.13 18.75
CA ILE A 171 -3.18 1.32 20.02
C ILE A 171 -4.13 1.86 21.10
N ARG A 172 -4.97 2.87 20.75
CA ARG A 172 -5.94 3.43 21.70
C ARG A 172 -6.89 2.35 22.21
N LYS A 173 -7.44 1.51 21.33
CA LYS A 173 -8.30 0.38 21.70
C LYS A 173 -7.56 -0.58 22.64
N PHE A 174 -6.34 -0.97 22.30
CA PHE A 174 -5.53 -1.87 23.12
C PHE A 174 -5.26 -1.30 24.51
N ALA A 175 -4.84 -0.04 24.60
CA ALA A 175 -4.59 0.63 25.88
C ALA A 175 -5.83 0.70 26.79
N LYS A 176 -7.04 0.76 26.20
CA LYS A 176 -8.30 0.80 26.95
C LYS A 176 -8.84 -0.58 27.34
N THR A 177 -8.66 -1.58 26.47
CA THR A 177 -9.26 -2.91 26.67
C THR A 177 -8.34 -3.86 27.43
N ASP A 178 -7.03 -3.66 27.36
CA ASP A 178 -6.02 -4.45 28.08
C ASP A 178 -4.90 -3.53 28.61
N PRO A 179 -5.20 -2.69 29.61
CA PRO A 179 -4.25 -1.69 30.14
C PRO A 179 -3.00 -2.33 30.77
N ASP A 180 -3.11 -3.53 31.33
CA ASP A 180 -1.97 -4.21 31.94
C ASP A 180 -0.95 -4.67 30.89
N SER A 181 -1.42 -5.26 29.79
CA SER A 181 -0.56 -5.63 28.66
C SER A 181 0.01 -4.40 27.97
N TYR A 182 -0.78 -3.32 27.83
CA TYR A 182 -0.28 -2.05 27.29
C TYR A 182 0.82 -1.46 28.19
N ALA A 183 0.62 -1.44 29.50
CA ALA A 183 1.64 -0.98 30.46
C ALA A 183 2.92 -1.82 30.37
N GLY A 184 2.78 -3.14 30.19
CA GLY A 184 3.91 -4.08 30.00
C GLY A 184 4.58 -4.00 28.62
N THR A 185 4.05 -3.20 27.70
CA THR A 185 4.64 -3.00 26.36
C THR A 185 5.79 -2.00 26.46
N GLY A 186 6.99 -2.41 26.05
CA GLY A 186 8.19 -1.58 25.99
C GLY A 186 8.35 -0.86 24.65
N THR A 187 7.97 -1.51 23.53
CA THR A 187 8.00 -0.88 22.21
C THR A 187 6.89 -1.42 21.30
N ILE A 188 6.42 -0.57 20.38
CA ILE A 188 5.41 -0.91 19.38
C ILE A 188 6.02 -0.70 18.00
N HIS A 189 5.98 -1.73 17.19
CA HIS A 189 6.48 -1.73 15.82
C HIS A 189 5.35 -1.92 14.82
N LEU A 190 5.54 -1.42 13.60
CA LEU A 190 4.79 -1.88 12.42
C LEU A 190 5.36 -3.22 11.95
N VAL A 191 4.64 -3.93 11.07
CA VAL A 191 5.14 -5.19 10.48
C VAL A 191 6.50 -4.95 9.83
N SER A 192 6.65 -3.87 9.11
CA SER A 192 7.89 -3.43 8.44
C SER A 192 9.05 -3.27 9.41
N SER A 193 8.89 -2.42 10.42
CA SER A 193 9.96 -2.13 11.40
C SER A 193 10.23 -3.28 12.36
N PHE A 194 9.27 -4.18 12.58
CA PHE A 194 9.48 -5.42 13.33
C PHE A 194 10.47 -6.33 12.60
N PHE A 195 10.23 -6.64 11.32
CA PHE A 195 11.17 -7.42 10.52
C PHE A 195 12.54 -6.74 10.36
N ALA A 196 12.54 -5.44 10.11
CA ALA A 196 13.78 -4.68 10.01
C ALA A 196 14.62 -4.77 11.29
N SER A 197 13.96 -4.71 12.47
CA SER A 197 14.63 -4.84 13.77
C SER A 197 15.24 -6.23 13.98
N ILE A 198 14.55 -7.29 13.56
CA ILE A 198 15.04 -8.67 13.62
C ILE A 198 16.28 -8.83 12.75
N LEU A 199 16.23 -8.33 11.51
CA LEU A 199 17.37 -8.40 10.59
C LEU A 199 18.57 -7.61 11.08
N ALA A 200 18.34 -6.43 11.69
CA ALA A 200 19.40 -5.58 12.23
C ALA A 200 19.92 -6.03 13.62
N GLY A 201 19.19 -6.92 14.32
CA GLY A 201 19.55 -7.35 15.67
C GLY A 201 19.39 -6.28 16.74
N LYS A 202 18.60 -5.27 16.50
CA LYS A 202 18.28 -4.17 17.42
C LYS A 202 17.01 -3.45 16.97
N THR A 203 16.33 -2.75 17.88
CA THR A 203 15.23 -1.86 17.54
C THR A 203 15.69 -0.81 16.52
N VAL A 204 14.97 -0.70 15.40
CA VAL A 204 15.23 0.28 14.34
C VAL A 204 14.11 1.32 14.25
N ALA A 205 14.39 2.42 13.59
CA ALA A 205 13.41 3.47 13.31
C ALA A 205 12.24 2.97 12.45
N ILE A 206 11.09 3.63 12.56
CA ILE A 206 9.97 3.50 11.64
C ILE A 206 10.19 4.49 10.49
N ASP A 207 10.03 4.04 9.25
CA ASP A 207 10.24 4.91 8.12
C ASP A 207 9.07 5.90 7.92
N HIS A 208 9.34 7.00 7.21
CA HIS A 208 8.33 8.03 6.97
C HIS A 208 7.16 7.52 6.12
N GLY A 209 7.39 6.52 5.24
CA GLY A 209 6.37 5.95 4.37
C GLY A 209 5.31 5.17 5.15
N ASP A 210 5.75 4.29 6.03
CA ASP A 210 4.84 3.45 6.82
C ASP A 210 4.36 4.16 8.09
N GLY A 211 5.22 4.97 8.73
CA GLY A 211 4.88 5.75 9.91
C GLY A 211 3.74 6.74 9.70
N ALA A 212 3.64 7.36 8.52
CA ALA A 212 2.51 8.21 8.18
C ALA A 212 1.16 7.45 8.17
N GLY A 213 1.19 6.14 7.91
CA GLY A 213 0.01 5.26 8.00
C GLY A 213 -0.46 4.92 9.42
N MET A 214 0.12 5.54 10.46
CA MET A 214 -0.27 5.30 11.84
C MET A 214 -1.29 6.31 12.38
N ASN A 215 -1.57 7.43 11.71
CA ASN A 215 -2.26 8.61 12.24
C ASN A 215 -1.55 9.25 13.47
N LEU A 216 -0.23 9.11 13.56
CA LEU A 216 0.58 9.58 14.68
C LEU A 216 1.73 10.49 14.28
N MET A 217 2.14 10.43 13.00
CA MET A 217 3.22 11.24 12.44
C MET A 217 2.70 12.57 11.91
N ASN A 218 3.41 13.66 12.20
CA ASN A 218 3.18 14.96 11.57
C ASN A 218 3.87 15.00 10.20
N LEU A 219 3.11 15.24 9.15
CA LEU A 219 3.65 15.26 7.78
C LEU A 219 4.61 16.42 7.52
N ALA A 220 4.47 17.55 8.20
CA ALA A 220 5.34 18.70 7.98
C ALA A 220 6.75 18.47 8.55
N ASP A 221 6.81 17.80 9.71
CA ASP A 221 8.05 17.56 10.44
C ASP A 221 8.64 16.18 10.14
N LEU A 222 7.82 15.26 9.60
CA LEU A 222 8.11 13.83 9.39
C LEU A 222 8.59 13.15 10.70
N ASP A 223 7.96 13.54 11.81
CA ASP A 223 8.22 13.01 13.15
C ASP A 223 6.89 12.88 13.91
N TRP A 224 6.91 12.26 15.08
CA TRP A 224 5.72 12.02 15.90
C TRP A 224 5.04 13.32 16.37
N ASP A 225 3.73 13.43 16.13
CA ASP A 225 2.90 14.56 16.57
C ASP A 225 2.47 14.39 18.03
N GLN A 226 2.88 15.30 18.90
CA GLN A 226 2.63 15.19 20.34
C GLN A 226 1.14 15.25 20.70
N ASP A 227 0.32 15.99 19.95
CA ASP A 227 -1.12 16.06 20.19
C ASP A 227 -1.79 14.73 19.83
N LEU A 228 -1.42 14.14 18.67
CA LEU A 228 -1.93 12.83 18.24
C LEU A 228 -1.48 11.70 19.18
N LEU A 229 -0.22 11.72 19.64
CA LEU A 229 0.27 10.75 20.64
C LEU A 229 -0.53 10.83 21.93
N SER A 230 -0.70 12.05 22.48
CA SER A 230 -1.41 12.29 23.73
C SER A 230 -2.90 11.92 23.62
N ALA A 231 -3.52 12.20 22.46
CA ALA A 231 -4.90 11.83 22.19
C ALA A 231 -5.09 10.31 22.06
N THR A 232 -4.03 9.59 21.71
CA THR A 232 -4.08 8.14 21.46
C THR A 232 -3.94 7.35 22.77
N ALA A 233 -2.83 7.48 23.49
CA ALA A 233 -2.64 6.77 24.75
C ALA A 233 -1.55 7.42 25.63
N GLU A 234 -1.69 7.25 26.94
CA GLU A 234 -0.69 7.72 27.91
C GLU A 234 0.64 6.97 27.73
N GLY A 235 1.76 7.71 27.78
CA GLY A 235 3.10 7.14 27.66
C GLY A 235 3.43 6.55 26.29
N LEU A 236 2.67 6.89 25.23
CA LEU A 236 2.88 6.33 23.91
C LEU A 236 4.19 6.77 23.26
N ALA A 237 4.62 8.01 23.53
CA ALA A 237 5.86 8.56 22.98
C ALA A 237 7.10 7.70 23.31
N GLU A 238 7.15 7.16 24.54
CA GLU A 238 8.25 6.32 25.00
C GLU A 238 8.20 4.89 24.43
N LYS A 239 7.07 4.50 23.83
CA LYS A 239 6.86 3.16 23.26
C LYS A 239 7.07 3.10 21.75
N LEU A 240 7.25 4.23 21.07
CA LEU A 240 7.48 4.27 19.64
C LEU A 240 8.96 4.45 19.33
N PRO A 241 9.52 3.67 18.39
CA PRO A 241 10.82 3.97 17.80
C PRO A 241 10.82 5.36 17.15
N PRO A 242 11.98 6.02 16.97
CA PRO A 242 12.05 7.28 16.22
C PRO A 242 11.64 7.09 14.76
N CYS A 243 11.26 8.19 14.10
CA CYS A 243 11.06 8.23 12.66
C CYS A 243 12.38 8.40 11.92
N ALA A 244 12.47 7.89 10.69
CA ALA A 244 13.65 8.08 9.84
C ALA A 244 13.32 8.03 8.33
N PRO A 245 14.15 8.64 7.47
CA PRO A 245 14.06 8.47 6.02
C PRO A 245 14.17 7.00 5.59
N SER A 246 13.45 6.62 4.54
CA SER A 246 13.32 5.24 4.09
C SER A 246 14.62 4.57 3.59
N ASP A 247 15.63 5.34 3.24
CA ASP A 247 16.97 4.86 2.82
C ASP A 247 17.96 4.73 3.97
N SER A 248 17.50 4.93 5.21
CA SER A 248 18.36 4.87 6.41
C SER A 248 18.92 3.47 6.63
N LYS A 249 20.23 3.40 6.87
CA LYS A 249 20.90 2.17 7.25
C LYS A 249 20.66 1.85 8.72
N SER A 250 20.37 0.60 9.02
CA SER A 250 20.27 0.08 10.38
C SER A 250 21.56 -0.57 10.88
N GLY A 251 22.53 -0.74 9.98
CA GLY A 251 23.82 -1.38 10.24
C GLY A 251 23.92 -2.78 9.63
N PRO A 252 24.95 -3.55 9.97
CA PRO A 252 25.14 -4.88 9.44
C PRO A 252 24.03 -5.83 9.89
N ILE A 253 23.79 -6.86 9.09
CA ILE A 253 22.80 -7.91 9.40
C ILE A 253 23.18 -8.65 10.69
N ASN A 254 22.19 -9.05 11.48
CA ASN A 254 22.39 -9.78 12.72
C ASN A 254 23.15 -11.10 12.49
N HIS A 255 24.05 -11.43 13.41
CA HIS A 255 24.87 -12.64 13.35
C HIS A 255 24.05 -13.95 13.27
N TYR A 256 22.80 -13.98 13.73
CA TYR A 256 21.88 -15.07 13.53
C TYR A 256 21.80 -15.49 12.06
N PHE A 257 21.61 -14.53 11.15
CA PHE A 257 21.50 -14.78 9.71
C PHE A 257 22.84 -15.15 9.08
N VAL A 258 23.92 -14.63 9.62
CA VAL A 258 25.29 -15.01 9.21
C VAL A 258 25.56 -16.48 9.55
N GLU A 259 25.28 -16.88 10.78
CA GLU A 259 25.51 -18.25 11.27
C GLU A 259 24.59 -19.28 10.61
N LYS A 260 23.31 -18.96 10.46
CA LYS A 260 22.29 -19.93 10.04
C LYS A 260 22.14 -20.04 8.53
N TYR A 261 22.26 -18.93 7.82
CA TYR A 261 21.97 -18.86 6.38
C TYR A 261 23.18 -18.44 5.53
N GLY A 262 24.30 -18.09 6.12
CA GLY A 262 25.53 -17.75 5.41
C GLY A 262 25.56 -16.34 4.82
N PHE A 263 24.79 -15.40 5.36
CA PHE A 263 24.94 -14.01 4.95
C PHE A 263 26.35 -13.48 5.23
N SER A 264 26.80 -12.52 4.40
CA SER A 264 28.02 -11.79 4.73
C SER A 264 27.82 -10.96 6.00
N PRO A 265 28.75 -10.95 6.96
CA PRO A 265 28.66 -10.07 8.12
C PRO A 265 28.73 -8.57 7.75
N SER A 266 29.07 -8.24 6.50
CA SER A 266 29.05 -6.88 5.96
C SER A 266 27.77 -6.57 5.16
N CYS A 267 26.77 -7.46 5.13
CA CYS A 267 25.48 -7.20 4.50
C CYS A 267 24.78 -6.09 5.28
N GLU A 268 24.47 -4.97 4.63
CA GLU A 268 23.76 -3.84 5.25
C GLU A 268 22.26 -4.12 5.38
N THR A 269 21.68 -3.75 6.50
CA THR A 269 20.23 -3.71 6.67
C THR A 269 19.73 -2.29 6.48
N ILE A 270 18.74 -2.12 5.60
CA ILE A 270 18.06 -0.86 5.36
C ILE A 270 16.66 -0.96 6.01
N ILE A 271 16.21 0.10 6.67
CA ILE A 271 14.87 0.08 7.29
C ILE A 271 13.80 -0.25 6.26
N TRP A 272 12.74 -0.90 6.72
CA TRP A 272 11.63 -1.31 5.85
C TRP A 272 10.56 -0.23 5.76
N SER A 273 9.70 -0.33 4.76
CA SER A 273 8.53 0.54 4.58
C SER A 273 7.25 -0.27 4.43
N GLY A 274 6.13 0.41 4.28
CA GLY A 274 4.86 -0.21 3.94
C GLY A 274 4.83 -0.71 2.49
N ASP A 275 3.87 -1.59 2.20
CA ASP A 275 3.67 -2.21 0.88
C ASP A 275 3.31 -1.17 -0.20
N ASN A 276 2.46 -0.17 0.11
CA ASN A 276 2.11 0.88 -0.85
C ASN A 276 3.30 1.79 -1.20
N PRO A 277 4.09 2.33 -0.23
CA PRO A 277 5.31 3.06 -0.52
C PRO A 277 6.34 2.23 -1.31
N CYS A 278 6.53 0.96 -0.96
CA CYS A 278 7.43 0.08 -1.71
C CYS A 278 6.93 -0.17 -3.14
N SER A 279 5.61 -0.37 -3.32
CA SER A 279 5.00 -0.55 -4.64
C SER A 279 5.19 0.68 -5.53
N LEU A 280 5.11 1.90 -4.97
CA LEU A 280 5.38 3.14 -5.73
C LEU A 280 6.78 3.12 -6.36
N ILE A 281 7.81 2.72 -5.57
CA ILE A 281 9.19 2.55 -6.07
C ILE A 281 9.24 1.44 -7.12
N GLY A 282 8.70 0.26 -6.82
CA GLY A 282 8.74 -0.89 -7.73
C GLY A 282 8.03 -0.65 -9.05
N MET A 283 7.02 0.22 -9.07
CA MET A 283 6.30 0.62 -10.27
C MET A 283 6.95 1.79 -11.02
N GLY A 284 8.06 2.33 -10.54
CA GLY A 284 8.78 3.42 -11.21
C GLY A 284 8.04 4.76 -11.16
N ALA A 285 7.21 4.98 -10.14
CA ALA A 285 6.37 6.16 -10.02
C ALA A 285 6.75 7.06 -8.82
N ALA A 286 7.94 6.88 -8.28
CA ALA A 286 8.40 7.64 -7.12
C ALA A 286 8.75 9.11 -7.41
N SER A 287 8.81 9.51 -8.68
CA SER A 287 9.04 10.90 -9.10
C SER A 287 7.73 11.62 -9.41
N PRO A 288 7.56 12.91 -9.00
CA PRO A 288 6.36 13.69 -9.31
C PRO A 288 6.06 13.76 -10.80
N GLY A 289 4.75 13.70 -11.15
CA GLY A 289 4.28 13.67 -12.54
C GLY A 289 4.04 12.27 -13.09
N LYS A 290 4.52 11.23 -12.43
CA LYS A 290 4.15 9.85 -12.71
C LYS A 290 3.01 9.43 -11.77
N VAL A 291 1.95 8.87 -12.34
CA VAL A 291 0.78 8.39 -11.61
C VAL A 291 0.59 6.91 -11.91
N VAL A 292 0.24 6.12 -10.93
CA VAL A 292 -0.16 4.73 -11.11
C VAL A 292 -1.64 4.58 -10.84
N ILE A 293 -2.35 3.89 -11.72
CA ILE A 293 -3.72 3.42 -11.50
C ILE A 293 -3.70 1.89 -11.46
N SER A 294 -4.06 1.32 -10.33
CA SER A 294 -4.24 -0.12 -10.20
C SER A 294 -5.72 -0.48 -10.39
N LEU A 295 -6.00 -1.30 -11.39
CA LEU A 295 -7.34 -1.71 -11.81
C LEU A 295 -7.66 -3.10 -11.26
N GLY A 296 -8.21 -3.14 -10.06
CA GLY A 296 -8.57 -4.35 -9.33
C GLY A 296 -10.06 -4.45 -9.02
N THR A 297 -10.43 -5.25 -8.01
CA THR A 297 -11.79 -5.28 -7.45
C THR A 297 -12.20 -3.88 -7.00
N SER A 298 -11.35 -3.24 -6.21
CA SER A 298 -11.33 -1.79 -6.00
C SER A 298 -10.19 -1.22 -6.82
N ASP A 299 -10.37 -0.03 -7.38
CA ASP A 299 -9.32 0.67 -8.10
C ASP A 299 -8.57 1.61 -7.14
N THR A 300 -7.28 1.84 -7.39
CA THR A 300 -6.48 2.77 -6.60
C THR A 300 -5.67 3.70 -7.50
N LEU A 301 -5.45 4.93 -7.02
CA LEU A 301 -4.58 5.91 -7.66
C LEU A 301 -3.45 6.27 -6.70
N PHE A 302 -2.21 6.13 -7.17
CA PHE A 302 -0.98 6.52 -6.47
C PHE A 302 -0.29 7.66 -7.21
N ALA A 303 0.24 8.61 -6.48
CA ALA A 303 1.06 9.67 -7.06
C ALA A 303 2.14 10.14 -6.09
N ALA A 304 3.35 10.37 -6.59
CA ALA A 304 4.38 11.08 -5.84
C ALA A 304 4.06 12.58 -5.79
N MET A 305 4.27 13.20 -4.63
CA MET A 305 4.02 14.63 -4.39
C MET A 305 5.27 15.30 -3.82
N PRO A 306 5.60 16.52 -4.28
CA PRO A 306 6.78 17.24 -3.77
C PRO A 306 6.54 17.92 -2.41
N ALA A 307 5.29 18.05 -1.97
CA ALA A 307 4.89 18.76 -0.75
C ALA A 307 3.75 18.03 -0.03
N PRO A 308 3.63 18.19 1.30
CA PRO A 308 2.59 17.54 2.11
C PRO A 308 1.23 18.23 1.89
N ARG A 309 0.54 17.85 0.82
CA ARG A 309 -0.85 18.27 0.58
C ARG A 309 -1.78 17.19 1.11
N THR A 310 -2.86 17.59 1.75
CA THR A 310 -3.90 16.69 2.25
C THR A 310 -5.19 16.89 1.47
N ASP A 311 -5.98 15.84 1.34
CA ASP A 311 -7.29 15.91 0.72
C ASP A 311 -8.25 16.75 1.59
N PRO A 312 -8.81 17.86 1.10
CA PRO A 312 -9.74 18.68 1.87
C PRO A 312 -11.03 17.94 2.28
N ASN A 313 -11.38 16.86 1.56
CA ASN A 313 -12.53 16.02 1.88
C ASN A 313 -12.16 14.79 2.73
N GLY A 314 -10.87 14.53 2.95
CA GLY A 314 -10.38 13.40 3.75
C GLY A 314 -10.53 12.02 3.12
N PHE A 315 -10.80 11.91 1.80
CA PHE A 315 -10.92 10.62 1.11
C PHE A 315 -9.57 10.00 0.76
N GLY A 316 -8.60 10.85 0.41
CA GLY A 316 -7.25 10.42 0.07
C GLY A 316 -6.33 10.34 1.28
N HIS A 317 -5.31 9.49 1.17
CA HIS A 317 -4.24 9.30 2.15
C HIS A 317 -2.93 9.86 1.65
N VAL A 318 -2.11 10.38 2.56
CA VAL A 318 -0.75 10.86 2.26
C VAL A 318 0.25 10.14 3.15
N PHE A 319 1.29 9.61 2.53
CA PHE A 319 2.38 8.91 3.18
C PHE A 319 3.72 9.54 2.79
N GLY A 320 4.79 9.22 3.52
CA GLY A 320 6.14 9.51 3.06
C GLY A 320 6.47 8.71 1.79
N ASN A 321 7.13 9.34 0.84
CA ASN A 321 7.67 8.66 -0.34
C ASN A 321 9.07 8.15 -0.03
N PRO A 322 9.36 6.85 -0.20
CA PRO A 322 10.68 6.31 0.10
C PRO A 322 11.83 6.92 -0.73
N ALA A 323 11.51 7.57 -1.83
CA ALA A 323 12.49 8.32 -2.63
C ALA A 323 12.64 9.79 -2.21
N GLY A 324 12.00 10.19 -1.11
CA GLY A 324 11.92 11.56 -0.63
C GLY A 324 10.63 12.28 -1.03
N GLY A 325 10.20 13.23 -0.20
CA GLY A 325 8.90 13.88 -0.35
C GLY A 325 7.74 13.00 0.11
N TYR A 326 6.62 13.06 -0.61
CA TYR A 326 5.36 12.43 -0.20
C TYR A 326 4.76 11.61 -1.34
N MET A 327 3.82 10.75 -0.99
CA MET A 327 2.96 10.05 -1.94
C MET A 327 1.51 10.09 -1.47
N SER A 328 0.61 10.03 -2.43
CA SER A 328 -0.82 9.84 -2.17
C SER A 328 -1.27 8.43 -2.49
N LEU A 329 -2.34 8.02 -1.81
CA LEU A 329 -3.13 6.83 -2.13
C LEU A 329 -4.60 7.22 -2.08
N ILE A 330 -5.33 7.05 -3.19
CA ILE A 330 -6.76 7.27 -3.28
C ILE A 330 -7.42 5.96 -3.69
N CYS A 331 -8.39 5.49 -2.90
CA CYS A 331 -9.10 4.24 -3.12
C CYS A 331 -10.52 4.50 -3.65
N PHE A 332 -10.93 3.72 -4.67
CA PHE A 332 -12.26 3.73 -5.27
C PHE A 332 -12.81 2.31 -5.19
N LYS A 333 -13.87 2.10 -4.41
CA LYS A 333 -14.37 0.75 -4.12
C LYS A 333 -15.00 0.08 -5.35
N ASN A 334 -15.76 0.85 -6.14
CA ASN A 334 -16.45 0.34 -7.31
C ASN A 334 -15.54 0.26 -8.55
N GLY A 335 -14.50 -0.56 -8.48
CA GLY A 335 -13.57 -0.87 -9.57
C GLY A 335 -14.12 -1.94 -10.53
N SER A 336 -13.49 -3.14 -10.60
CA SER A 336 -13.99 -4.23 -11.46
C SER A 336 -15.39 -4.70 -11.06
N LEU A 337 -15.74 -4.54 -9.79
CA LEU A 337 -17.07 -4.82 -9.28
C LEU A 337 -18.18 -4.13 -10.10
N ALA A 338 -18.04 -2.84 -10.40
CA ALA A 338 -19.00 -2.11 -11.23
C ALA A 338 -18.94 -2.55 -12.71
N ARG A 339 -17.74 -2.83 -13.23
CA ARG A 339 -17.56 -3.35 -14.60
C ARG A 339 -18.20 -4.74 -14.76
N GLU A 340 -18.02 -5.60 -13.78
CA GLU A 340 -18.65 -6.93 -13.73
C GLU A 340 -20.18 -6.85 -13.65
N ALA A 341 -20.71 -5.96 -12.82
CA ALA A 341 -22.15 -5.76 -12.70
C ALA A 341 -22.80 -5.33 -14.04
N ILE A 342 -22.15 -4.44 -14.80
CA ILE A 342 -22.60 -4.06 -16.15
C ILE A 342 -22.48 -5.26 -17.11
N LYS A 343 -21.36 -5.96 -17.10
CA LYS A 343 -21.14 -7.14 -17.94
C LYS A 343 -22.23 -8.20 -17.73
N GLU A 344 -22.54 -8.50 -16.48
CA GLU A 344 -23.56 -9.47 -16.10
C GLU A 344 -24.97 -9.00 -16.49
N LYS A 345 -25.32 -7.74 -16.18
CA LYS A 345 -26.63 -7.16 -16.49
C LYS A 345 -26.99 -7.25 -17.97
N TYR A 346 -26.01 -7.08 -18.85
CA TYR A 346 -26.22 -7.11 -20.31
C TYR A 346 -25.79 -8.41 -20.97
N GLY A 347 -25.35 -9.43 -20.22
CA GLY A 347 -24.93 -10.74 -20.72
C GLY A 347 -23.71 -10.67 -21.66
N LEU A 348 -22.77 -9.75 -21.40
CA LEU A 348 -21.61 -9.53 -22.23
C LEU A 348 -20.48 -10.51 -21.90
N SER A 349 -19.66 -10.85 -22.89
CA SER A 349 -18.32 -11.38 -22.66
C SER A 349 -17.36 -10.23 -22.39
N TRP A 350 -16.17 -10.52 -21.82
CA TRP A 350 -15.12 -9.48 -21.69
C TRP A 350 -14.68 -8.96 -23.06
N ASP A 351 -14.61 -9.83 -24.09
CA ASP A 351 -14.27 -9.39 -25.46
C ASP A 351 -15.29 -8.39 -26.02
N SER A 352 -16.60 -8.65 -25.83
CA SER A 352 -17.66 -7.71 -26.25
C SER A 352 -17.63 -6.41 -25.43
N PHE A 353 -17.37 -6.51 -24.14
CA PHE A 353 -17.20 -5.35 -23.25
C PHE A 353 -16.06 -4.45 -23.74
N GLU A 354 -14.95 -5.04 -24.18
CA GLU A 354 -13.74 -4.32 -24.55
C GLU A 354 -13.75 -3.71 -25.95
N LYS A 355 -14.20 -4.51 -26.94
CA LYS A 355 -14.01 -4.16 -28.36
C LYS A 355 -15.24 -3.54 -28.98
N ASP A 356 -16.40 -4.13 -28.71
CA ASP A 356 -17.61 -3.72 -29.41
C ASP A 356 -18.18 -2.44 -28.83
N ALA A 357 -18.39 -2.38 -27.52
CA ALA A 357 -19.04 -1.26 -26.87
C ALA A 357 -18.30 0.07 -27.06
N LEU A 358 -16.97 0.09 -26.88
CA LEU A 358 -16.18 1.31 -27.01
C LEU A 358 -15.98 1.74 -28.48
N SER A 359 -16.07 0.83 -29.43
CA SER A 359 -16.02 1.17 -30.86
C SER A 359 -17.34 1.71 -31.40
N GLN A 360 -18.48 1.37 -30.79
CA GLN A 360 -19.82 1.79 -31.18
C GLN A 360 -20.28 3.11 -30.53
N THR A 361 -19.56 3.57 -29.50
CA THR A 361 -19.93 4.78 -28.74
C THR A 361 -18.81 5.83 -28.83
N PRO A 362 -19.16 7.12 -29.00
CA PRO A 362 -18.17 8.20 -29.02
C PRO A 362 -17.69 8.56 -27.62
N ALA A 363 -16.54 9.22 -27.52
CA ALA A 363 -16.10 9.85 -26.29
C ALA A 363 -17.18 10.80 -25.74
N GLY A 364 -17.39 10.79 -24.42
CA GLY A 364 -18.46 11.55 -23.76
C GLY A 364 -19.85 10.95 -23.95
N ASN A 365 -19.96 9.77 -24.56
CA ASN A 365 -21.17 8.93 -24.62
C ASN A 365 -22.45 9.70 -25.01
N ASN A 366 -22.35 10.72 -25.88
CA ASN A 366 -23.45 11.61 -26.24
C ASN A 366 -24.14 12.29 -25.02
N GLY A 367 -23.43 12.41 -23.89
CA GLY A 367 -23.95 12.96 -22.65
C GLY A 367 -24.63 11.96 -21.71
N ALA A 368 -24.67 10.68 -22.07
CA ALA A 368 -25.19 9.62 -21.20
C ALA A 368 -24.15 9.28 -20.11
N MET A 369 -24.44 9.62 -18.85
CA MET A 369 -23.56 9.41 -17.70
C MET A 369 -24.21 8.49 -16.66
N MET A 370 -23.38 7.85 -15.84
CA MET A 370 -23.83 7.12 -14.67
C MET A 370 -22.90 7.35 -13.47
N LEU A 371 -23.40 7.10 -12.27
CA LEU A 371 -22.59 6.98 -11.06
C LEU A 371 -22.65 5.50 -10.64
N PRO A 372 -21.52 4.76 -10.75
CA PRO A 372 -21.52 3.30 -10.68
C PRO A 372 -21.36 2.78 -9.25
N PHE A 373 -22.16 3.29 -8.30
CA PHE A 373 -22.03 2.94 -6.88
C PHE A 373 -22.88 1.68 -6.56
N TYR A 374 -22.44 0.55 -7.07
CA TYR A 374 -23.05 -0.75 -6.80
C TYR A 374 -22.90 -1.20 -5.34
N GLU A 375 -21.87 -0.71 -4.69
CA GLU A 375 -21.59 -0.79 -3.26
C GLU A 375 -21.34 0.62 -2.73
N PRO A 376 -21.48 0.88 -1.41
CA PRO A 376 -21.08 2.16 -0.81
C PRO A 376 -19.66 2.55 -1.26
N GLU A 377 -19.48 3.79 -1.74
CA GLU A 377 -18.21 4.25 -2.31
C GLU A 377 -17.33 4.91 -1.24
N ILE A 378 -16.01 4.77 -1.39
CA ILE A 378 -14.99 5.36 -0.52
C ILE A 378 -14.64 6.78 -0.98
N THR A 379 -14.50 6.96 -2.30
CA THR A 379 -14.11 8.25 -2.90
C THR A 379 -15.02 8.60 -4.09
N PRO A 380 -15.96 9.55 -3.89
CA PRO A 380 -16.32 10.21 -2.63
C PRO A 380 -17.01 9.25 -1.65
N ALA A 381 -17.06 9.60 -0.36
CA ALA A 381 -17.77 8.78 0.63
C ALA A 381 -19.29 8.88 0.40
N ILE A 382 -19.87 7.82 -0.13
CA ILE A 382 -21.30 7.72 -0.46
C ILE A 382 -21.83 6.42 0.10
N ASP A 383 -22.80 6.54 1.00
CA ASP A 383 -23.47 5.42 1.66
C ASP A 383 -24.81 5.10 0.95
N THR A 384 -24.71 4.70 -0.31
CA THR A 384 -25.88 4.26 -1.10
C THR A 384 -25.48 3.10 -2.01
N GLU A 385 -26.43 2.22 -2.28
CA GLU A 385 -26.25 1.07 -3.16
C GLU A 385 -27.10 1.23 -4.42
N GLY A 386 -26.46 1.00 -5.55
CA GLY A 386 -27.08 1.01 -6.85
C GLY A 386 -26.61 2.15 -7.74
N PRO A 387 -26.54 1.89 -9.06
CA PRO A 387 -26.07 2.87 -10.02
C PRO A 387 -27.13 3.96 -10.24
N VAL A 388 -26.69 5.21 -10.38
CA VAL A 388 -27.54 6.35 -10.76
C VAL A 388 -27.23 6.72 -12.21
N PHE A 389 -28.27 6.84 -13.04
CA PHE A 389 -28.16 7.21 -14.45
C PHE A 389 -28.59 8.67 -14.66
N SER A 390 -27.91 9.39 -15.54
CA SER A 390 -28.22 10.82 -15.82
C SER A 390 -29.52 11.05 -16.56
N SER A 391 -30.17 10.01 -17.06
CA SER A 391 -31.48 10.08 -17.72
C SER A 391 -32.31 8.84 -17.46
N GLU A 392 -33.65 8.94 -17.57
CA GLU A 392 -34.59 7.82 -17.49
C GLU A 392 -34.57 6.92 -18.76
N HIS A 393 -33.83 7.30 -19.76
CA HIS A 393 -33.60 6.54 -20.98
C HIS A 393 -32.90 5.20 -20.68
N HIS A 394 -33.39 4.15 -21.27
CA HIS A 394 -32.74 2.83 -21.18
C HIS A 394 -31.44 2.84 -21.98
N TYR A 395 -30.31 2.75 -21.29
CA TYR A 395 -29.00 2.62 -21.93
C TYR A 395 -28.90 1.29 -22.66
N SER A 396 -28.39 1.32 -23.91
CA SER A 396 -27.90 0.13 -24.57
C SER A 396 -26.71 -0.46 -23.81
N SER A 397 -26.34 -1.70 -24.13
CA SER A 397 -25.14 -2.33 -23.57
C SER A 397 -23.90 -1.47 -23.79
N ASP A 398 -23.74 -0.92 -24.97
CA ASP A 398 -22.56 -0.14 -25.36
C ASP A 398 -22.49 1.20 -24.64
N GLU A 399 -23.64 1.90 -24.51
CA GLU A 399 -23.75 3.12 -23.71
C GLU A 399 -23.46 2.86 -22.23
N ALA A 400 -23.92 1.74 -21.68
CA ALA A 400 -23.70 1.40 -20.29
C ALA A 400 -22.22 1.08 -19.99
N VAL A 401 -21.55 0.34 -20.89
CA VAL A 401 -20.12 0.06 -20.79
C VAL A 401 -19.30 1.36 -20.84
N ARG A 402 -19.60 2.24 -21.80
CA ARG A 402 -18.91 3.53 -21.87
C ARG A 402 -19.18 4.37 -20.62
N ALA A 403 -20.42 4.46 -20.17
CA ALA A 403 -20.80 5.26 -19.02
C ALA A 403 -20.09 4.79 -17.73
N VAL A 404 -19.96 3.49 -17.48
CA VAL A 404 -19.25 2.99 -16.28
C VAL A 404 -17.77 3.34 -16.32
N LEU A 405 -17.10 3.13 -17.46
CA LEU A 405 -15.67 3.43 -17.61
C LEU A 405 -15.38 4.92 -17.52
N GLU A 406 -16.14 5.76 -18.24
CA GLU A 406 -15.97 7.20 -18.19
C GLU A 406 -16.20 7.75 -16.78
N SER A 407 -17.22 7.25 -16.09
CA SER A 407 -17.53 7.67 -14.74
C SER A 407 -16.41 7.35 -13.75
N GLN A 408 -15.87 6.13 -13.79
CA GLN A 408 -14.76 5.71 -12.92
C GLN A 408 -13.54 6.61 -13.10
N PHE A 409 -13.12 6.88 -14.33
CA PHE A 409 -11.92 7.68 -14.58
C PHE A 409 -12.14 9.20 -14.47
N LEU A 410 -13.35 9.71 -14.72
CA LEU A 410 -13.73 11.07 -14.40
C LEU A 410 -13.77 11.29 -12.88
N SER A 411 -14.23 10.31 -12.10
CA SER A 411 -14.15 10.32 -10.64
C SER A 411 -12.71 10.40 -10.16
N MET A 412 -11.83 9.53 -10.68
CA MET A 412 -10.41 9.53 -10.34
C MET A 412 -9.76 10.90 -10.66
N ARG A 413 -10.02 11.45 -11.84
CA ARG A 413 -9.51 12.76 -12.22
C ARG A 413 -10.05 13.86 -11.31
N THR A 414 -11.34 13.80 -10.95
CA THR A 414 -11.99 14.80 -10.06
C THR A 414 -11.38 14.80 -8.67
N HIS A 415 -11.22 13.59 -8.08
CA HIS A 415 -10.80 13.44 -6.70
C HIS A 415 -9.27 13.36 -6.53
N SER A 416 -8.50 13.53 -7.60
CA SER A 416 -7.04 13.70 -7.57
C SER A 416 -6.57 15.15 -7.80
N ASP A 417 -7.46 16.10 -8.05
CA ASP A 417 -7.10 17.52 -8.29
C ASP A 417 -6.32 18.16 -7.13
N TRP A 418 -6.58 17.73 -5.88
CA TRP A 418 -5.92 18.23 -4.67
C TRP A 418 -4.42 17.87 -4.57
N LEU A 419 -3.97 16.86 -5.29
CA LEU A 419 -2.55 16.44 -5.29
C LEU A 419 -1.61 17.57 -5.72
N GLY A 420 -2.12 18.52 -6.53
CA GLY A 420 -1.35 19.65 -7.05
C GLY A 420 -0.20 19.21 -7.97
N VAL A 421 -0.31 18.00 -8.53
CA VAL A 421 0.62 17.44 -9.51
C VAL A 421 -0.17 17.17 -10.78
N SER A 422 0.26 17.77 -11.89
CA SER A 422 -0.27 17.42 -13.21
C SER A 422 0.42 16.14 -13.69
N PRO A 423 -0.31 15.06 -13.98
CA PRO A 423 0.29 13.87 -14.58
C PRO A 423 1.00 14.23 -15.89
N SER A 424 2.19 13.72 -16.08
CA SER A 424 2.88 13.71 -17.39
C SER A 424 2.79 12.33 -18.05
N ARG A 425 2.51 11.31 -17.24
CA ARG A 425 2.41 9.91 -17.63
C ARG A 425 1.60 9.13 -16.59
N ILE A 426 0.79 8.17 -17.06
CA ILE A 426 0.07 7.25 -16.19
C ILE A 426 0.57 5.83 -16.46
N PHE A 427 0.87 5.11 -15.40
CA PHE A 427 1.09 3.68 -15.42
C PHE A 427 -0.15 2.95 -14.95
N ILE A 428 -0.57 1.91 -15.68
CA ILE A 428 -1.69 1.06 -15.26
C ILE A 428 -1.22 -0.36 -14.97
N THR A 429 -1.84 -0.98 -13.96
CA THR A 429 -1.60 -2.36 -13.55
C THR A 429 -2.91 -3.01 -13.10
N GLY A 430 -2.87 -4.30 -12.77
CA GLY A 430 -4.07 -5.05 -12.38
C GLY A 430 -4.78 -5.72 -13.55
N GLY A 431 -5.80 -6.54 -13.26
CA GLY A 431 -6.43 -7.41 -14.25
C GLY A 431 -7.00 -6.69 -15.47
N ALA A 432 -7.63 -5.53 -15.28
CA ALA A 432 -8.23 -4.76 -16.38
C ALA A 432 -7.22 -3.91 -17.17
N SER A 433 -5.95 -3.84 -16.75
CA SER A 433 -4.92 -3.06 -17.44
C SER A 433 -4.55 -3.60 -18.82
N GLU A 434 -4.84 -4.88 -19.10
CA GLU A 434 -4.56 -5.49 -20.40
C GLU A 434 -5.51 -5.02 -21.50
N ASN A 435 -6.62 -4.39 -21.13
CA ASN A 435 -7.65 -3.89 -22.03
C ASN A 435 -7.22 -2.58 -22.69
N ASP A 436 -7.04 -2.59 -24.03
CA ASP A 436 -6.64 -1.40 -24.78
C ASP A 436 -7.70 -0.29 -24.75
N GLY A 437 -8.99 -0.66 -24.75
CA GLY A 437 -10.10 0.29 -24.69
C GLY A 437 -10.12 1.06 -23.37
N ILE A 438 -9.99 0.35 -22.25
CA ILE A 438 -9.91 0.97 -20.90
C ILE A 438 -8.69 1.91 -20.82
N ALA A 439 -7.53 1.44 -21.25
CA ALA A 439 -6.31 2.25 -21.23
C ALA A 439 -6.42 3.50 -22.11
N GLN A 440 -7.11 3.41 -23.28
CA GLN A 440 -7.36 4.56 -24.13
C GLN A 440 -8.32 5.56 -23.50
N VAL A 441 -9.37 5.10 -22.81
CA VAL A 441 -10.29 6.00 -22.06
C VAL A 441 -9.53 6.76 -20.97
N ILE A 442 -8.64 6.07 -20.22
CA ILE A 442 -7.78 6.72 -19.23
C ILE A 442 -6.87 7.77 -19.90
N ALA A 443 -6.17 7.41 -20.97
CA ALA A 443 -5.29 8.34 -21.69
C ALA A 443 -6.04 9.60 -22.14
N ASN A 444 -7.24 9.42 -22.68
CA ASN A 444 -8.06 10.53 -23.20
C ASN A 444 -8.65 11.41 -22.08
N ILE A 445 -9.08 10.81 -20.95
CA ILE A 445 -9.64 11.56 -19.81
C ILE A 445 -8.55 12.39 -19.12
N PHE A 446 -7.37 11.82 -18.91
CA PHE A 446 -6.26 12.52 -18.25
C PHE A 446 -5.42 13.36 -19.22
N GLY A 447 -5.53 13.14 -20.53
CA GLY A 447 -4.81 13.88 -21.57
C GLY A 447 -3.30 13.59 -21.60
N VAL A 448 -2.88 12.41 -21.15
CA VAL A 448 -1.45 12.00 -21.06
C VAL A 448 -1.25 10.57 -21.53
N PRO A 449 -0.03 10.20 -21.95
CA PRO A 449 0.29 8.82 -22.32
C PRO A 449 0.04 7.84 -21.18
N VAL A 450 -0.50 6.66 -21.52
CA VAL A 450 -0.72 5.54 -20.60
C VAL A 450 0.16 4.36 -20.98
N ASP A 451 0.96 3.90 -20.04
CA ASP A 451 1.78 2.70 -20.15
C ASP A 451 1.26 1.57 -19.27
N ARG A 452 1.48 0.34 -19.69
CA ARG A 452 1.20 -0.83 -18.86
C ARG A 452 2.43 -1.29 -18.14
N LEU A 453 2.27 -1.55 -16.85
CA LEU A 453 3.30 -2.19 -16.04
C LEU A 453 2.97 -3.68 -15.88
N ASP A 454 4.00 -4.48 -16.04
CA ASP A 454 3.98 -5.90 -15.67
C ASP A 454 5.11 -6.12 -14.67
N VAL A 455 4.86 -5.67 -13.44
CA VAL A 455 5.79 -5.80 -12.33
C VAL A 455 5.11 -6.64 -11.24
N PRO A 456 5.03 -7.98 -11.44
CA PRO A 456 4.51 -8.87 -10.41
C PRO A 456 5.38 -8.72 -9.15
N GLY A 457 4.72 -8.55 -7.99
CA GLY A 457 5.44 -8.31 -6.74
C GLY A 457 6.11 -6.93 -6.68
N SER A 458 5.44 -5.88 -7.16
CA SER A 458 5.97 -4.51 -7.14
C SER A 458 6.46 -4.08 -5.75
N ALA A 459 5.80 -4.50 -4.66
CA ALA A 459 6.26 -4.23 -3.30
C ALA A 459 7.61 -4.90 -3.00
N THR A 460 7.77 -6.17 -3.38
CA THR A 460 9.01 -6.93 -3.18
C THR A 460 10.15 -6.38 -4.04
N ILE A 461 9.86 -6.04 -5.33
CA ILE A 461 10.82 -5.38 -6.24
C ILE A 461 11.24 -4.02 -5.66
N GLY A 462 10.26 -3.20 -5.23
CA GLY A 462 10.51 -1.91 -4.60
C GLY A 462 11.35 -2.02 -3.32
N ALA A 463 11.11 -3.06 -2.52
CA ALA A 463 11.94 -3.36 -1.35
C ALA A 463 13.40 -3.65 -1.74
N GLY A 464 13.62 -4.45 -2.79
CA GLY A 464 14.96 -4.70 -3.34
C GLY A 464 15.62 -3.43 -3.90
N MET A 465 14.86 -2.61 -4.62
CA MET A 465 15.35 -1.31 -5.10
C MET A 465 15.71 -0.37 -3.93
N ARG A 466 14.94 -0.37 -2.83
CA ARG A 466 15.26 0.41 -1.63
C ARG A 466 16.54 -0.09 -0.94
N ALA A 467 16.79 -1.40 -0.93
CA ALA A 467 18.08 -1.93 -0.46
C ALA A 467 19.25 -1.34 -1.26
N ALA A 468 19.10 -1.21 -2.58
CA ALA A 468 20.09 -0.60 -3.45
C ALA A 468 20.22 0.93 -3.24
N LEU A 469 19.11 1.64 -3.06
CA LEU A 469 19.09 3.08 -2.71
C LEU A 469 19.86 3.34 -1.41
N GLY A 470 19.66 2.51 -0.38
CA GLY A 470 20.41 2.59 0.88
C GLY A 470 21.91 2.35 0.72
N LEU A 471 22.34 1.70 -0.36
CA LEU A 471 23.75 1.60 -0.75
C LEU A 471 24.25 2.80 -1.57
N GLY A 472 23.36 3.75 -1.90
CA GLY A 472 23.69 4.95 -2.67
C GLY A 472 23.53 4.78 -4.18
N GLU A 473 22.81 3.75 -4.65
CA GLU A 473 22.48 3.63 -6.08
C GLU A 473 21.43 4.68 -6.49
N ASP A 474 21.43 5.02 -7.75
CA ASP A 474 20.59 6.06 -8.33
C ASP A 474 19.20 5.51 -8.68
N LEU A 475 18.13 6.21 -8.26
CA LEU A 475 16.73 5.79 -8.47
C LEU A 475 16.37 5.66 -9.94
N ASP A 476 16.72 6.64 -10.78
CA ASP A 476 16.36 6.62 -12.21
C ASP A 476 17.01 5.43 -12.92
N LYS A 477 18.24 5.06 -12.52
CA LYS A 477 18.90 3.86 -13.04
C LYS A 477 18.20 2.59 -12.60
N LEU A 478 17.76 2.50 -11.35
CA LEU A 478 17.01 1.34 -10.84
C LEU A 478 15.66 1.22 -11.53
N GLU A 479 14.89 2.32 -11.63
CA GLU A 479 13.61 2.34 -12.35
C GLU A 479 13.80 1.92 -13.82
N SER A 480 14.86 2.41 -14.48
CA SER A 480 15.17 2.03 -15.87
C SER A 480 15.49 0.56 -16.07
N LYS A 481 15.77 -0.20 -15.01
CA LYS A 481 16.10 -1.63 -15.04
C LYS A 481 14.93 -2.50 -14.60
N PHE A 482 14.22 -2.11 -13.54
CA PHE A 482 13.27 -2.97 -12.86
C PHE A 482 11.80 -2.56 -13.02
N SER A 483 11.52 -1.33 -13.46
CA SER A 483 10.16 -0.77 -13.54
C SER A 483 9.79 -0.38 -14.96
N GLN A 484 10.26 -1.14 -15.96
CA GLN A 484 10.02 -0.80 -17.35
C GLN A 484 8.60 -1.12 -17.79
N PRO A 485 7.91 -0.19 -18.50
CA PRO A 485 6.66 -0.48 -19.16
C PRO A 485 6.80 -1.60 -20.20
N LYS A 486 5.70 -2.31 -20.45
CA LYS A 486 5.61 -3.26 -21.57
C LYS A 486 5.89 -2.54 -22.89
N LYS A 487 6.92 -2.98 -23.61
CA LYS A 487 7.34 -2.36 -24.88
C LYS A 487 6.21 -2.39 -25.91
N GLY A 488 6.00 -1.25 -26.60
CA GLY A 488 5.03 -1.13 -27.68
C GLY A 488 3.56 -1.16 -27.23
N ARG A 489 3.29 -0.96 -25.95
CA ARG A 489 1.96 -0.95 -25.37
C ARG A 489 1.56 0.40 -24.79
N THR A 490 2.28 1.47 -25.12
CA THR A 490 1.91 2.85 -24.78
C THR A 490 0.70 3.29 -25.62
N LEU A 491 -0.29 3.87 -24.96
CA LEU A 491 -1.43 4.50 -25.62
C LEU A 491 -1.32 6.02 -25.48
N GLU A 492 -1.26 6.70 -26.62
CA GLU A 492 -1.24 8.15 -26.68
C GLU A 492 -2.67 8.71 -26.58
N PRO A 493 -2.87 9.85 -25.92
CA PRO A 493 -4.18 10.49 -25.85
C PRO A 493 -4.62 11.02 -27.22
N ASP A 494 -5.90 10.83 -27.57
CA ASP A 494 -6.52 11.45 -28.75
C ASP A 494 -6.91 12.90 -28.41
N PRO A 495 -6.35 13.92 -29.09
CA PRO A 495 -6.65 15.32 -28.80
C PRO A 495 -8.14 15.67 -28.92
N THR A 496 -8.87 15.04 -29.83
CA THR A 496 -10.32 15.28 -30.01
C THR A 496 -11.10 14.73 -28.82
N ALA A 497 -10.80 13.52 -28.38
CA ALA A 497 -11.43 12.92 -27.21
C ALA A 497 -11.06 13.69 -25.93
N CYS A 498 -9.81 14.13 -25.79
CA CYS A 498 -9.37 14.95 -24.64
C CYS A 498 -10.18 16.25 -24.54
N HIS A 499 -10.43 16.92 -25.68
CA HIS A 499 -11.27 18.12 -25.69
C HIS A 499 -12.70 17.83 -25.21
N ILE A 500 -13.30 16.73 -25.70
CA ILE A 500 -14.64 16.30 -25.27
C ILE A 500 -14.66 16.03 -23.75
N TYR A 501 -13.69 15.29 -23.21
CA TYR A 501 -13.66 15.00 -21.78
C TYR A 501 -13.42 16.23 -20.91
N ASN A 502 -12.73 17.25 -21.40
CA ASN A 502 -12.62 18.53 -20.70
C ASN A 502 -13.96 19.27 -20.62
N GLU A 503 -14.88 19.06 -21.59
CA GLU A 503 -16.26 19.59 -21.54
C GLU A 503 -17.19 18.69 -20.71
N VAL A 504 -16.93 17.39 -20.64
CA VAL A 504 -17.73 16.42 -19.87
C VAL A 504 -17.42 16.50 -18.38
N LEU A 505 -16.18 16.73 -17.99
CA LEU A 505 -15.75 16.76 -16.60
C LEU A 505 -16.57 17.71 -15.70
N PRO A 506 -16.82 18.98 -16.07
CA PRO A 506 -17.68 19.86 -15.25
C PRO A 506 -19.14 19.36 -15.18
N LYS A 507 -19.65 18.71 -16.22
CA LYS A 507 -20.99 18.13 -16.23
C LYS A 507 -21.07 16.92 -15.31
N TYR A 508 -20.03 16.08 -15.30
CA TYR A 508 -19.90 14.95 -14.36
C TYR A 508 -19.85 15.45 -12.91
N LYS A 509 -19.05 16.47 -12.62
CA LYS A 509 -18.98 17.10 -11.28
C LYS A 509 -20.34 17.62 -10.83
N ALA A 510 -21.08 18.28 -11.72
CA ALA A 510 -22.43 18.78 -11.44
C ALA A 510 -23.41 17.63 -11.18
N PHE A 511 -23.40 16.59 -12.02
CA PHE A 511 -24.25 15.41 -11.86
C PHE A 511 -23.98 14.69 -10.54
N LEU A 512 -22.71 14.50 -10.18
CA LEU A 512 -22.33 13.92 -8.88
C LEU A 512 -22.85 14.78 -7.71
N ALA A 513 -22.68 16.11 -7.78
CA ALA A 513 -23.13 17.01 -6.75
C ALA A 513 -24.66 17.02 -6.59
N GLU A 514 -25.42 17.03 -7.68
CA GLU A 514 -26.90 17.00 -7.66
C GLU A 514 -27.45 15.74 -6.96
N GLN A 515 -26.77 14.61 -7.08
CA GLN A 515 -27.25 13.36 -6.51
C GLN A 515 -26.89 13.20 -5.02
N PHE A 516 -25.82 13.82 -4.55
CA PHE A 516 -25.24 13.56 -3.24
C PHE A 516 -24.89 14.81 -2.42
N THR A 517 -25.38 15.99 -2.85
CA THR A 517 -25.36 17.18 -1.98
C THR A 517 -26.59 17.14 -1.05
N SER A 518 -26.37 16.73 0.18
CA SER A 518 -27.28 17.00 1.29
C SER A 518 -26.63 17.90 2.31
#